data_00c54a4012b148eacd21ee0739ff574d
#
_entry.id   00c54a4012b148eacd21ee0739ff574d
#
_cell.length_a   1.000
_cell.length_b   1.000
_cell.length_c   1.000
_cell.angle_alpha   90.00
_cell.angle_beta   90.00
_cell.angle_gamma   90.00
#
_symmetry.space_group_name_H-M   'P 1'
#
loop_
_entity.id
_entity.type
_entity.pdbx_description
1 polymer ?
#
loop_
_entity_poly.entity_id
_entity_poly.type
_entity_poly.pdbx_seq_one_letter_code
_entity_poly.pdbx_strand_id
1 'polypeptide(L)'
;MDQALLRTSGDQLAMLMFPQFDTSGPLHEIARGIAASPGAAVGEAVFDSKRAFDLSKSGKKIILVRRETSPDDLVGMVASQGILTSRGGKTSHAAVVARGMGKTAVCGTDSISVDERANLFTVGTTTVYEGDVISIDGTTGAVYLGDVPVVASSVTSYLEGRLSAESDEAAPVVKAVDRILMHADAVRRLRVRTNADTPEDAIRARILGAEGVGLCRTEHMFLGPRRSYVERLVLAENEDVQRSVIAEMEPLQRADFVGIMMAMSGLPVTIRLLDPPLHEFLPSLVVLSTEMARAEALNEEVSPRDRALFAAVNRLHESNPMLGLRGVRLGILIPELYKMQVRALVHAFLEVKKLGHDPQPEIMIPLVATQRELLFLRETLEEEIGKIFKGSGIAYEIPIGTMIETPRAAITADRLGVHTDFFSFGTNDLTQLTWAFSRDDVESTFLPRYLDLELLPFNPFESLDEAGVGILLRTAVDLARGLRSDFKLGICGEHGGDPRSIHFFNSLGLDYVSCSPFRVPIARLESGRASVKD
;
A
#
# COMPACT_ATOMS: atom_id res chain seq x y z
N MET A 1 8.08 10.93 -31.27
CA MET A 1 7.42 10.76 -29.96
C MET A 1 8.43 10.33 -28.89
N ASP A 2 9.42 9.47 -29.18
CA ASP A 2 10.45 9.02 -28.22
C ASP A 2 11.17 10.16 -27.50
N GLN A 3 11.60 11.19 -28.26
CA GLN A 3 12.21 12.37 -27.64
C GLN A 3 11.28 13.13 -26.70
N ALA A 4 9.99 13.19 -26.99
CA ALA A 4 9.01 13.81 -26.09
C ALA A 4 8.83 12.97 -24.82
N LEU A 5 8.70 11.64 -24.99
CA LEU A 5 8.61 10.68 -23.89
C LEU A 5 9.84 10.77 -22.97
N LEU A 6 11.05 10.81 -23.53
CA LEU A 6 12.30 10.92 -22.74
C LEU A 6 12.44 12.25 -21.99
N ARG A 7 11.82 13.32 -22.47
CA ARG A 7 11.85 14.66 -21.82
C ARG A 7 10.79 14.84 -20.73
N THR A 8 9.79 13.94 -20.67
CA THR A 8 8.71 14.03 -19.68
C THR A 8 8.96 13.00 -18.58
N SER A 9 9.16 13.45 -17.34
CA SER A 9 9.37 12.54 -16.21
C SER A 9 8.07 12.18 -15.50
N GLY A 10 8.10 11.06 -14.76
CA GLY A 10 7.00 10.65 -13.89
C GLY A 10 6.65 11.68 -12.83
N ASP A 11 7.66 12.39 -12.29
CA ASP A 11 7.45 13.46 -11.33
C ASP A 11 6.69 14.65 -11.94
N GLN A 12 7.00 15.01 -13.19
CA GLN A 12 6.25 16.05 -13.90
C GLN A 12 4.78 15.64 -14.13
N LEU A 13 4.54 14.39 -14.50
CA LEU A 13 3.18 13.87 -14.64
C LEU A 13 2.47 13.88 -13.28
N ALA A 14 3.14 13.45 -12.21
CA ALA A 14 2.59 13.48 -10.86
C ALA A 14 2.15 14.90 -10.46
N MET A 15 2.98 15.93 -10.71
CA MET A 15 2.64 17.32 -10.43
C MET A 15 1.36 17.76 -11.17
N LEU A 16 1.16 17.32 -12.41
CA LEU A 16 -0.03 17.64 -13.19
C LEU A 16 -1.29 16.92 -12.70
N MET A 17 -1.15 15.84 -11.93
CA MET A 17 -2.28 15.08 -11.39
C MET A 17 -2.87 15.71 -10.13
N PHE A 18 -2.14 16.57 -9.44
CA PHE A 18 -2.61 17.19 -8.21
C PHE A 18 -3.48 18.43 -8.49
N PRO A 19 -4.49 18.69 -7.64
CA PRO A 19 -5.23 19.95 -7.69
C PRO A 19 -4.31 21.14 -7.38
N GLN A 20 -4.67 22.30 -7.88
CA GLN A 20 -3.92 23.55 -7.70
C GLN A 20 -4.82 24.63 -7.14
N PHE A 21 -4.25 25.66 -6.51
CA PHE A 21 -5.04 26.84 -6.11
C PHE A 21 -5.28 27.77 -7.29
N ASP A 22 -6.47 28.39 -7.30
CA ASP A 22 -6.72 29.57 -8.12
C ASP A 22 -6.02 30.78 -7.47
N THR A 23 -4.94 31.21 -8.10
CA THR A 23 -4.13 32.34 -7.65
C THR A 23 -4.58 33.69 -8.22
N SER A 24 -5.73 33.76 -8.88
CA SER A 24 -6.25 35.00 -9.46
C SER A 24 -6.79 35.99 -8.41
N GLY A 25 -7.11 35.51 -7.21
CA GLY A 25 -7.59 36.31 -6.08
C GLY A 25 -6.49 36.67 -5.06
N PRO A 26 -6.83 37.51 -4.06
CA PRO A 26 -5.89 37.82 -3.00
C PRO A 26 -5.66 36.62 -2.09
N LEU A 27 -4.39 36.26 -1.87
CA LEU A 27 -3.97 35.17 -1.01
C LEU A 27 -3.39 35.72 0.29
N HIS A 28 -3.84 35.20 1.44
CA HIS A 28 -3.30 35.57 2.75
C HIS A 28 -2.34 34.47 3.23
N GLU A 29 -1.10 34.48 2.72
CA GLU A 29 -0.05 33.57 3.17
C GLU A 29 0.37 33.93 4.60
N ILE A 30 0.29 32.96 5.52
CA ILE A 30 0.65 33.12 6.93
C ILE A 30 1.95 32.43 7.30
N ALA A 31 2.32 31.36 6.57
CA ALA A 31 3.54 30.59 6.81
C ALA A 31 4.01 29.90 5.53
N ARG A 32 5.27 29.45 5.56
CA ARG A 32 5.84 28.65 4.49
C ARG A 32 6.72 27.55 5.06
N GLY A 33 6.48 26.32 4.64
CA GLY A 33 7.26 25.14 5.00
C GLY A 33 7.90 24.50 3.77
N ILE A 34 8.33 23.27 3.94
CA ILE A 34 8.91 22.43 2.88
C ILE A 34 7.76 21.84 2.05
N ALA A 35 7.84 21.99 0.73
CA ALA A 35 7.01 21.31 -0.24
C ALA A 35 7.28 19.80 -0.17
N ALA A 36 6.48 19.07 0.62
CA ALA A 36 6.72 17.68 0.97
C ALA A 36 5.96 16.69 0.08
N SER A 37 4.70 17.02 -0.24
CA SER A 37 3.89 16.27 -1.20
C SER A 37 3.00 17.26 -1.96
N PRO A 38 3.02 17.29 -3.30
CA PRO A 38 2.38 18.33 -4.10
C PRO A 38 0.86 18.35 -3.95
N GLY A 39 0.24 19.44 -4.44
CA GLY A 39 -1.20 19.66 -4.50
C GLY A 39 -1.69 20.80 -3.63
N ALA A 40 -2.97 21.12 -3.80
CA ALA A 40 -3.71 22.11 -3.02
C ALA A 40 -4.73 21.39 -2.12
N ALA A 41 -4.71 21.68 -0.84
CA ALA A 41 -5.67 21.13 0.11
C ALA A 41 -6.26 22.23 1.00
N VAL A 42 -7.56 22.16 1.22
CA VAL A 42 -8.33 23.08 2.06
C VAL A 42 -9.13 22.28 3.08
N GLY A 43 -9.17 22.74 4.32
CA GLY A 43 -9.97 22.10 5.36
C GLY A 43 -9.85 22.79 6.70
N GLU A 44 -10.66 22.32 7.64
CA GLU A 44 -10.59 22.74 9.03
C GLU A 44 -9.29 22.19 9.66
N ALA A 45 -8.55 23.04 10.37
CA ALA A 45 -7.39 22.64 11.14
C ALA A 45 -7.80 21.70 12.28
N VAL A 46 -7.20 20.52 12.38
CA VAL A 46 -7.46 19.55 13.46
C VAL A 46 -6.13 19.02 13.98
N PHE A 47 -5.99 18.93 15.29
CA PHE A 47 -4.72 18.66 15.97
C PHE A 47 -4.61 17.25 16.56
N ASP A 48 -5.66 16.45 16.46
CA ASP A 48 -5.73 15.08 16.93
C ASP A 48 -6.15 14.12 15.79
N SER A 49 -5.40 13.04 15.64
CA SER A 49 -5.56 12.08 14.54
C SER A 49 -6.90 11.34 14.59
N LYS A 50 -7.34 10.91 15.77
CA LYS A 50 -8.61 10.21 15.95
C LYS A 50 -9.80 11.14 15.70
N ARG A 51 -9.69 12.38 16.20
CA ARG A 51 -10.69 13.43 15.97
C ARG A 51 -10.78 13.81 14.48
N ALA A 52 -9.65 13.91 13.77
CA ALA A 52 -9.64 14.11 12.32
C ALA A 52 -10.42 13.02 11.59
N PHE A 53 -10.21 11.76 11.97
CA PHE A 53 -10.95 10.63 11.42
C PHE A 53 -12.46 10.70 11.71
N ASP A 54 -12.84 11.02 12.95
CA ASP A 54 -14.26 11.10 13.32
C ASP A 54 -14.98 12.25 12.61
N LEU A 55 -14.33 13.41 12.47
CA LEU A 55 -14.88 14.57 11.75
C LEU A 55 -14.97 14.29 10.24
N SER A 56 -14.02 13.59 9.65
CA SER A 56 -14.07 13.25 8.23
C SER A 56 -15.26 12.35 7.89
N LYS A 57 -15.68 11.46 8.79
CA LYS A 57 -16.90 10.62 8.64
C LYS A 57 -18.18 11.47 8.58
N SER A 58 -18.19 12.65 9.15
CA SER A 58 -19.31 13.60 9.06
C SER A 58 -19.28 14.45 7.77
N GLY A 59 -18.34 14.16 6.85
CA GLY A 59 -18.19 14.86 5.58
C GLY A 59 -17.37 16.16 5.64
N LYS A 60 -16.73 16.46 6.77
CA LYS A 60 -15.86 17.63 6.90
C LYS A 60 -14.53 17.43 6.17
N LYS A 61 -14.04 18.47 5.52
CA LYS A 61 -12.69 18.52 4.96
C LYS A 61 -11.71 18.93 6.06
N ILE A 62 -10.66 18.18 6.25
CA ILE A 62 -9.73 18.29 7.37
C ILE A 62 -8.30 18.52 6.86
N ILE A 63 -7.57 19.44 7.49
CA ILE A 63 -6.11 19.51 7.46
C ILE A 63 -5.61 19.04 8.82
N LEU A 64 -4.88 17.91 8.83
CA LEU A 64 -4.26 17.43 10.06
C LEU A 64 -3.02 18.27 10.36
N VAL A 65 -3.01 18.92 11.51
CA VAL A 65 -1.90 19.78 11.98
C VAL A 65 -1.21 19.11 13.16
N ARG A 66 0.07 18.81 12.99
CA ARG A 66 0.87 18.18 14.05
C ARG A 66 2.18 18.91 14.23
N ARG A 67 2.80 18.75 15.39
CA ARG A 67 4.21 19.15 15.56
C ARG A 67 5.10 18.28 14.69
N GLU A 68 4.88 16.99 14.75
CA GLU A 68 5.49 15.94 13.95
C GLU A 68 4.52 14.75 13.91
N THR A 69 4.45 14.00 12.81
CA THR A 69 3.57 12.81 12.75
C THR A 69 4.32 11.56 13.17
N SER A 70 3.58 10.63 13.75
CA SER A 70 4.02 9.28 14.11
C SER A 70 3.16 8.23 13.38
N PRO A 71 3.51 6.94 13.42
CA PRO A 71 2.67 5.86 12.89
C PRO A 71 1.25 5.85 13.46
N ASP A 72 1.05 6.30 14.71
CA ASP A 72 -0.28 6.40 15.33
C ASP A 72 -1.18 7.45 14.65
N ASP A 73 -0.59 8.39 13.93
CA ASP A 73 -1.32 9.43 13.19
C ASP A 73 -1.86 8.96 11.84
N LEU A 74 -1.51 7.77 11.38
CA LEU A 74 -1.86 7.24 10.06
C LEU A 74 -3.36 7.31 9.78
N VAL A 75 -4.21 7.00 10.75
CA VAL A 75 -5.67 7.03 10.61
C VAL A 75 -6.18 8.44 10.31
N GLY A 76 -5.66 9.45 11.01
CA GLY A 76 -5.98 10.86 10.75
C GLY A 76 -5.40 11.37 9.43
N MET A 77 -4.19 10.95 9.07
CA MET A 77 -3.56 11.29 7.79
C MET A 77 -4.36 10.78 6.61
N VAL A 78 -4.83 9.52 6.65
CA VAL A 78 -5.71 8.94 5.63
C VAL A 78 -7.01 9.72 5.50
N ALA A 79 -7.60 10.11 6.62
CA ALA A 79 -8.88 10.82 6.66
C ALA A 79 -8.80 12.30 6.21
N SER A 80 -7.62 12.90 6.29
CA SER A 80 -7.42 14.33 6.00
C SER A 80 -7.28 14.63 4.51
N GLN A 81 -7.60 15.86 4.09
CA GLN A 81 -7.33 16.37 2.74
C GLN A 81 -5.84 16.70 2.57
N GLY A 82 -5.18 17.11 3.65
CA GLY A 82 -3.76 17.44 3.67
C GLY A 82 -3.17 17.42 5.06
N ILE A 83 -1.84 17.48 5.13
CA ILE A 83 -1.06 17.36 6.36
C ILE A 83 -0.14 18.59 6.46
N LEU A 84 -0.14 19.23 7.63
CA LEU A 84 0.75 20.33 7.98
C LEU A 84 1.55 19.96 9.22
N THR A 85 2.88 20.04 9.14
CA THR A 85 3.74 19.83 10.32
C THR A 85 4.70 20.99 10.55
N SER A 86 4.94 21.32 11.83
CA SER A 86 5.94 22.33 12.18
C SER A 86 7.37 21.79 12.08
N ARG A 87 7.57 20.49 12.19
CA ARG A 87 8.87 19.82 12.08
C ARG A 87 8.86 18.77 10.97
N GLY A 88 10.05 18.33 10.58
CA GLY A 88 10.25 17.29 9.59
C GLY A 88 10.62 17.82 8.20
N GLY A 89 11.39 17.03 7.47
CA GLY A 89 11.85 17.31 6.11
C GLY A 89 11.06 16.57 5.04
N LYS A 90 11.59 16.57 3.81
CA LYS A 90 11.04 15.79 2.69
C LYS A 90 11.06 14.27 2.93
N THR A 91 11.87 13.82 3.88
CA THR A 91 12.03 12.42 4.28
C THR A 91 11.33 12.08 5.59
N SER A 92 10.59 13.03 6.19
CA SER A 92 9.81 12.79 7.41
C SER A 92 8.65 11.81 7.16
N HIS A 93 8.20 11.14 8.22
CA HIS A 93 7.03 10.25 8.19
C HIS A 93 5.81 10.92 7.51
N ALA A 94 5.51 12.17 7.86
CA ALA A 94 4.43 12.92 7.22
C ALA A 94 4.59 13.04 5.70
N ALA A 95 5.79 13.35 5.24
CA ALA A 95 6.10 13.54 3.82
C ALA A 95 6.03 12.22 3.03
N VAL A 96 6.61 11.15 3.56
CA VAL A 96 6.66 9.83 2.92
C VAL A 96 5.27 9.25 2.78
N VAL A 97 4.52 9.22 3.88
CA VAL A 97 3.16 8.68 3.92
C VAL A 97 2.22 9.51 3.04
N ALA A 98 2.30 10.84 3.09
CA ALA A 98 1.46 11.70 2.24
C ALA A 98 1.71 11.45 0.75
N ARG A 99 2.98 11.33 0.32
CA ARG A 99 3.32 11.00 -1.08
C ARG A 99 2.80 9.62 -1.49
N GLY A 100 2.95 8.62 -0.63
CA GLY A 100 2.44 7.27 -0.88
C GLY A 100 0.92 7.23 -1.09
N MET A 101 0.19 8.07 -0.39
CA MET A 101 -1.27 8.20 -0.47
C MET A 101 -1.76 9.19 -1.52
N GLY A 102 -0.89 9.95 -2.18
CA GLY A 102 -1.29 11.06 -3.06
C GLY A 102 -1.97 12.21 -2.31
N LYS A 103 -1.62 12.44 -1.03
CA LYS A 103 -2.14 13.51 -0.19
C LYS A 103 -1.19 14.72 -0.20
N THR A 104 -1.76 15.91 -0.16
CA THR A 104 -0.98 17.15 -0.05
C THR A 104 -0.30 17.25 1.31
N ALA A 105 0.98 17.63 1.35
CA ALA A 105 1.68 17.86 2.61
C ALA A 105 2.66 19.03 2.54
N VAL A 106 2.63 19.84 3.61
CA VAL A 106 3.62 20.87 3.92
C VAL A 106 4.26 20.50 5.25
N CYS A 107 5.56 20.27 5.25
CA CYS A 107 6.31 19.82 6.43
C CYS A 107 7.38 20.86 6.84
N GLY A 108 7.89 20.75 8.08
CA GLY A 108 8.98 21.61 8.54
C GLY A 108 8.66 23.10 8.43
N THR A 109 7.45 23.47 8.81
CA THR A 109 7.01 24.87 8.85
C THR A 109 7.46 25.49 10.16
N ASP A 110 8.77 25.77 10.30
CA ASP A 110 9.42 26.20 11.55
C ASP A 110 8.82 27.51 12.13
N SER A 111 8.17 28.31 11.28
CA SER A 111 7.49 29.54 11.70
C SER A 111 6.21 29.31 12.50
N ILE A 112 5.63 28.11 12.46
CA ILE A 112 4.43 27.79 13.24
C ILE A 112 4.81 27.10 14.55
N SER A 113 4.15 27.50 15.64
CA SER A 113 4.26 26.85 16.95
C SER A 113 2.96 26.11 17.25
N VAL A 114 3.00 24.78 17.19
CA VAL A 114 1.82 23.93 17.41
C VAL A 114 1.70 23.58 18.89
N ASP A 115 0.53 23.88 19.48
CA ASP A 115 0.13 23.41 20.80
C ASP A 115 -1.03 22.41 20.67
N GLU A 116 -0.66 21.12 20.66
CA GLU A 116 -1.61 20.02 20.50
C GLU A 116 -2.56 19.86 21.69
N ARG A 117 -2.20 20.39 22.88
CA ARG A 117 -3.06 20.34 24.08
C ARG A 117 -4.12 21.43 24.05
N ALA A 118 -3.74 22.60 23.55
CA ALA A 118 -4.66 23.73 23.40
C ALA A 118 -5.44 23.69 22.07
N ASN A 119 -5.14 22.72 21.18
CA ASN A 119 -5.72 22.58 19.84
C ASN A 119 -5.62 23.87 19.02
N LEU A 120 -4.40 24.41 18.92
CA LEU A 120 -4.10 25.60 18.12
C LEU A 120 -2.66 25.61 17.63
N PHE A 121 -2.39 26.45 16.64
CA PHE A 121 -1.02 26.87 16.34
C PHE A 121 -0.94 28.41 16.22
N THR A 122 0.24 28.94 16.44
CA THR A 122 0.53 30.39 16.30
C THR A 122 1.61 30.60 15.26
N VAL A 123 1.50 31.70 14.50
CA VAL A 123 2.53 32.21 13.58
C VAL A 123 2.58 33.72 13.67
N GLY A 124 3.68 34.27 14.17
CA GLY A 124 3.78 35.71 14.49
C GLY A 124 2.67 36.14 15.48
N THR A 125 1.78 37.03 15.04
CA THR A 125 0.62 37.49 15.80
C THR A 125 -0.68 36.76 15.48
N THR A 126 -0.66 35.85 14.51
CA THR A 126 -1.85 35.11 14.08
C THR A 126 -1.98 33.82 14.89
N THR A 127 -3.17 33.53 15.39
CA THR A 127 -3.51 32.25 16.04
C THR A 127 -4.58 31.56 15.23
N VAL A 128 -4.38 30.28 14.94
CA VAL A 128 -5.31 29.39 14.24
C VAL A 128 -5.79 28.36 15.24
N TYR A 129 -7.10 28.31 15.47
CA TYR A 129 -7.76 27.38 16.39
C TYR A 129 -8.29 26.17 15.65
N GLU A 130 -8.59 25.11 16.39
CA GLU A 130 -9.29 23.96 15.84
C GLU A 130 -10.64 24.37 15.23
N GLY A 131 -10.87 23.93 13.99
CA GLY A 131 -12.05 24.28 13.21
C GLY A 131 -11.88 25.51 12.30
N ASP A 132 -10.82 26.30 12.48
CA ASP A 132 -10.50 27.36 11.52
C ASP A 132 -10.10 26.75 10.17
N VAL A 133 -10.55 27.37 9.08
CA VAL A 133 -10.23 26.90 7.73
C VAL A 133 -8.85 27.41 7.34
N ILE A 134 -8.01 26.49 6.91
CA ILE A 134 -6.70 26.78 6.33
C ILE A 134 -6.55 26.10 4.97
N SER A 135 -5.66 26.66 4.16
CA SER A 135 -5.30 26.11 2.84
C SER A 135 -3.79 25.87 2.80
N ILE A 136 -3.36 24.70 2.31
CA ILE A 136 -1.95 24.36 2.19
C ILE A 136 -1.59 23.99 0.75
N ASP A 137 -0.49 24.55 0.25
CA ASP A 137 0.06 24.27 -1.08
C ASP A 137 1.31 23.40 -0.93
N GLY A 138 1.16 22.12 -1.13
CA GLY A 138 2.25 21.16 -1.07
C GLY A 138 3.24 21.27 -2.23
N THR A 139 2.94 22.04 -3.27
CA THR A 139 3.82 22.30 -4.41
C THR A 139 4.80 23.44 -4.11
N THR A 140 4.32 24.48 -3.42
CA THR A 140 5.14 25.67 -3.08
C THR A 140 5.57 25.71 -1.62
N GLY A 141 4.94 24.93 -0.76
CA GLY A 141 5.12 24.95 0.70
C GLY A 141 4.35 26.05 1.41
N ALA A 142 3.48 26.80 0.73
CA ALA A 142 2.74 27.91 1.33
C ALA A 142 1.56 27.43 2.18
N VAL A 143 1.30 28.16 3.25
CA VAL A 143 0.14 27.98 4.15
C VAL A 143 -0.66 29.29 4.15
N TYR A 144 -1.94 29.20 3.81
CA TYR A 144 -2.85 30.34 3.74
C TYR A 144 -3.93 30.25 4.81
N LEU A 145 -4.35 31.40 5.32
CA LEU A 145 -5.51 31.50 6.19
C LEU A 145 -6.78 31.61 5.33
N GLY A 146 -7.78 30.81 5.66
CA GLY A 146 -9.08 30.78 4.99
C GLY A 146 -9.16 29.76 3.84
N ASP A 147 -10.29 29.80 3.13
CA ASP A 147 -10.63 28.92 2.02
C ASP A 147 -10.13 29.52 0.70
N VAL A 148 -9.01 29.02 0.19
CA VAL A 148 -8.51 29.38 -1.14
C VAL A 148 -9.16 28.46 -2.18
N PRO A 149 -9.77 29.01 -3.24
CA PRO A 149 -10.43 28.19 -4.26
C PRO A 149 -9.46 27.19 -4.90
N VAL A 150 -9.90 25.93 -4.97
CA VAL A 150 -9.12 24.82 -5.55
C VAL A 150 -9.63 24.50 -6.94
N VAL A 151 -8.73 24.50 -7.90
CA VAL A 151 -9.00 24.03 -9.27
C VAL A 151 -8.60 22.57 -9.37
N ALA A 152 -9.57 21.70 -9.68
CA ALA A 152 -9.32 20.30 -9.93
C ALA A 152 -8.40 20.10 -11.13
N SER A 153 -7.51 19.12 -11.07
CA SER A 153 -6.63 18.79 -12.18
C SER A 153 -7.44 18.29 -13.37
N SER A 154 -7.32 18.95 -14.52
CA SER A 154 -7.88 18.46 -15.78
C SER A 154 -7.23 17.15 -16.22
N VAL A 155 -5.95 16.94 -15.89
CA VAL A 155 -5.22 15.70 -16.17
C VAL A 155 -5.80 14.55 -15.35
N THR A 156 -6.07 14.76 -14.06
CA THR A 156 -6.75 13.74 -13.22
C THR A 156 -8.16 13.46 -13.73
N SER A 157 -8.92 14.49 -14.12
CA SER A 157 -10.26 14.30 -14.69
C SER A 157 -10.22 13.47 -15.98
N TYR A 158 -9.20 13.68 -16.82
CA TYR A 158 -8.94 12.85 -18.01
C TYR A 158 -8.57 11.41 -17.62
N LEU A 159 -7.59 11.23 -16.74
CA LEU A 159 -7.11 9.90 -16.33
C LEU A 159 -8.20 9.07 -15.65
N GLU A 160 -9.12 9.71 -14.92
CA GLU A 160 -10.29 9.06 -14.31
C GLU A 160 -11.50 8.92 -15.26
N GLY A 161 -11.33 9.22 -16.54
CA GLY A 161 -12.37 9.04 -17.57
C GLY A 161 -13.53 10.05 -17.51
N ARG A 162 -13.39 11.13 -16.73
CA ARG A 162 -14.41 12.20 -16.62
C ARG A 162 -14.29 13.26 -17.72
N LEU A 163 -13.14 13.33 -18.39
CA LEU A 163 -12.85 14.24 -19.48
C LEU A 163 -12.23 13.45 -20.64
N SER A 164 -12.73 13.63 -21.87
CA SER A 164 -12.09 13.07 -23.06
C SER A 164 -11.00 14.00 -23.59
N ALA A 165 -9.86 13.45 -24.01
CA ALA A 165 -8.81 14.22 -24.67
C ALA A 165 -9.24 14.78 -26.04
N GLU A 166 -10.25 14.20 -26.67
CA GLU A 166 -10.81 14.64 -27.94
C GLU A 166 -11.85 15.76 -27.79
N SER A 167 -12.33 16.03 -26.57
CA SER A 167 -13.32 17.07 -26.32
C SER A 167 -12.74 18.47 -26.56
N ASP A 168 -13.59 19.41 -26.97
CA ASP A 168 -13.21 20.82 -27.14
C ASP A 168 -12.82 21.47 -25.80
N GLU A 169 -13.34 20.94 -24.70
CA GLU A 169 -13.03 21.37 -23.33
C GLU A 169 -11.66 20.91 -22.85
N ALA A 170 -11.02 19.94 -23.54
CA ALA A 170 -9.74 19.41 -23.13
C ALA A 170 -8.61 20.43 -23.32
N ALA A 171 -7.99 20.80 -22.17
CA ALA A 171 -6.83 21.68 -22.18
C ALA A 171 -5.68 21.07 -23.01
N PRO A 172 -4.83 21.89 -23.65
CA PRO A 172 -3.68 21.41 -24.43
C PRO A 172 -2.79 20.41 -23.66
N VAL A 173 -2.65 20.58 -22.34
CA VAL A 173 -1.89 19.69 -21.47
C VAL A 173 -2.51 18.28 -21.41
N VAL A 174 -3.83 18.16 -21.39
CA VAL A 174 -4.54 16.86 -21.40
C VAL A 174 -4.25 16.12 -22.70
N LYS A 175 -4.37 16.80 -23.85
CA LYS A 175 -4.05 16.23 -25.17
C LYS A 175 -2.58 15.79 -25.29
N ALA A 176 -1.67 16.54 -24.65
CA ALA A 176 -0.26 16.18 -24.62
C ALA A 176 -0.01 14.94 -23.74
N VAL A 177 -0.62 14.88 -22.55
CA VAL A 177 -0.50 13.73 -21.61
C VAL A 177 -1.08 12.48 -22.26
N ASP A 178 -2.27 12.55 -22.88
CA ASP A 178 -2.88 11.45 -23.60
C ASP A 178 -1.92 10.86 -24.66
N ARG A 179 -1.39 11.71 -25.54
CA ARG A 179 -0.48 11.27 -26.62
C ARG A 179 0.82 10.66 -26.08
N ILE A 180 1.37 11.18 -24.97
CA ILE A 180 2.58 10.66 -24.35
C ILE A 180 2.31 9.31 -23.70
N LEU A 181 1.21 9.17 -22.95
CA LEU A 181 0.84 7.90 -22.31
C LEU A 181 0.49 6.81 -23.33
N MET A 182 -0.26 7.14 -24.39
CA MET A 182 -0.53 6.19 -25.48
C MET A 182 0.77 5.70 -26.14
N HIS A 183 1.73 6.59 -26.34
CA HIS A 183 3.03 6.21 -26.90
C HIS A 183 3.85 5.38 -25.91
N ALA A 184 3.86 5.74 -24.63
CA ALA A 184 4.51 4.96 -23.58
C ALA A 184 3.95 3.52 -23.53
N ASP A 185 2.62 3.37 -23.58
CA ASP A 185 1.98 2.05 -23.59
C ASP A 185 2.32 1.23 -24.85
N ALA A 186 2.51 1.88 -25.99
CA ALA A 186 2.86 1.21 -27.24
C ALA A 186 4.32 0.68 -27.27
N VAL A 187 5.23 1.33 -26.53
CA VAL A 187 6.67 0.98 -26.55
C VAL A 187 7.14 0.23 -25.30
N ARG A 188 6.42 0.31 -24.20
CA ARG A 188 6.83 -0.35 -22.94
C ARG A 188 6.81 -1.87 -23.04
N ARG A 189 7.81 -2.50 -22.48
CA ARG A 189 7.87 -3.94 -22.29
C ARG A 189 7.23 -4.37 -20.96
N LEU A 190 7.53 -3.64 -19.88
CA LEU A 190 6.96 -3.89 -18.55
C LEU A 190 5.44 -3.64 -18.56
N ARG A 191 4.68 -4.62 -18.12
CA ARG A 191 3.27 -4.42 -17.79
C ARG A 191 3.12 -3.65 -16.47
N VAL A 192 2.06 -2.89 -16.33
CA VAL A 192 1.78 -2.13 -15.10
C VAL A 192 0.53 -2.69 -14.45
N ARG A 193 0.72 -3.31 -13.28
CA ARG A 193 -0.36 -3.78 -12.40
C ARG A 193 -0.54 -2.82 -11.22
N THR A 194 -1.58 -3.03 -10.45
CA THR A 194 -1.85 -2.25 -9.23
C THR A 194 -1.79 -3.11 -7.97
N ASN A 195 -1.52 -2.46 -6.84
CA ASN A 195 -1.79 -2.97 -5.50
C ASN A 195 -3.19 -2.48 -5.11
N ALA A 196 -4.14 -3.39 -4.98
CA ALA A 196 -5.54 -3.06 -4.67
C ALA A 196 -6.13 -4.13 -3.78
N ASP A 197 -6.73 -3.70 -2.68
CA ASP A 197 -7.25 -4.56 -1.62
C ASP A 197 -8.79 -4.48 -1.54
N THR A 198 -9.40 -3.55 -2.29
CA THR A 198 -10.84 -3.34 -2.40
C THR A 198 -11.31 -3.30 -3.86
N PRO A 199 -12.59 -3.61 -4.14
CA PRO A 199 -13.16 -3.46 -5.48
C PRO A 199 -13.06 -2.03 -6.02
N GLU A 200 -13.22 -1.03 -5.17
CA GLU A 200 -13.16 0.39 -5.51
C GLU A 200 -11.75 0.78 -6.00
N ASP A 201 -10.71 0.35 -5.29
CA ASP A 201 -9.31 0.55 -5.69
C ASP A 201 -9.00 -0.14 -7.01
N ALA A 202 -9.52 -1.37 -7.19
CA ALA A 202 -9.36 -2.13 -8.42
C ALA A 202 -10.02 -1.43 -9.62
N ILE A 203 -11.25 -0.94 -9.46
CA ILE A 203 -11.97 -0.17 -10.49
C ILE A 203 -11.19 1.10 -10.85
N ARG A 204 -10.78 1.85 -9.84
CA ARG A 204 -10.01 3.10 -10.03
C ARG A 204 -8.70 2.84 -10.77
N ALA A 205 -7.95 1.82 -10.35
CA ALA A 205 -6.69 1.47 -10.98
C ALA A 205 -6.88 1.03 -12.44
N ARG A 206 -7.94 0.26 -12.74
CA ARG A 206 -8.28 -0.14 -14.11
C ARG A 206 -8.57 1.07 -15.01
N ILE A 207 -9.31 2.06 -14.50
CA ILE A 207 -9.56 3.33 -15.21
C ILE A 207 -8.25 4.06 -15.48
N LEU A 208 -7.32 4.08 -14.52
CA LEU A 208 -5.99 4.68 -14.66
C LEU A 208 -5.04 3.89 -15.58
N GLY A 209 -5.48 2.73 -16.10
CA GLY A 209 -4.76 1.92 -17.08
C GLY A 209 -3.96 0.75 -16.50
N ALA A 210 -4.28 0.28 -15.28
CA ALA A 210 -3.69 -0.92 -14.74
C ALA A 210 -4.12 -2.18 -15.53
N GLU A 211 -3.16 -3.07 -15.78
CA GLU A 211 -3.33 -4.32 -16.53
C GLU A 211 -3.51 -5.54 -15.61
N GLY A 212 -4.01 -5.33 -14.40
CA GLY A 212 -4.30 -6.34 -13.40
C GLY A 212 -3.96 -5.88 -11.99
N VAL A 213 -4.19 -6.78 -11.03
CA VAL A 213 -3.73 -6.63 -9.64
C VAL A 213 -2.47 -7.47 -9.46
N GLY A 214 -1.36 -6.84 -9.08
CA GLY A 214 -0.11 -7.53 -8.78
C GLY A 214 0.05 -7.88 -7.29
N LEU A 215 -0.74 -7.23 -6.44
CA LEU A 215 -0.84 -7.54 -5.02
C LEU A 215 -2.22 -7.16 -4.49
N CYS A 216 -2.96 -8.15 -4.01
CA CYS A 216 -4.09 -7.97 -3.11
C CYS A 216 -3.72 -8.53 -1.74
N ARG A 217 -3.74 -7.68 -0.73
CA ARG A 217 -3.40 -8.03 0.66
C ARG A 217 -4.66 -8.49 1.39
N THR A 218 -4.74 -9.76 1.70
CA THR A 218 -5.94 -10.33 2.34
C THR A 218 -6.11 -9.92 3.80
N GLU A 219 -5.05 -9.45 4.47
CA GLU A 219 -5.09 -8.90 5.82
C GLU A 219 -5.98 -7.65 5.92
N HIS A 220 -5.99 -6.80 4.91
CA HIS A 220 -6.81 -5.58 4.92
C HIS A 220 -8.32 -5.88 4.92
N MET A 221 -8.71 -7.05 4.42
CA MET A 221 -10.10 -7.51 4.44
C MET A 221 -10.61 -7.83 5.86
N PHE A 222 -9.69 -8.02 6.83
CA PHE A 222 -10.02 -8.33 8.24
C PHE A 222 -9.82 -7.13 9.18
N LEU A 223 -9.66 -5.92 8.64
CA LEU A 223 -9.61 -4.70 9.45
C LEU A 223 -11.00 -4.16 9.79
N GLY A 224 -11.06 -3.16 10.67
CA GLY A 224 -12.30 -2.53 11.10
C GLY A 224 -13.23 -3.50 11.85
N PRO A 225 -14.53 -3.56 11.53
CA PRO A 225 -15.49 -4.41 12.24
C PRO A 225 -15.19 -5.92 12.17
N ARG A 226 -14.52 -6.36 11.10
CA ARG A 226 -14.17 -7.78 10.89
C ARG A 226 -13.01 -8.24 11.77
N ARG A 227 -12.29 -7.32 12.43
CA ARG A 227 -11.21 -7.64 13.38
C ARG A 227 -11.65 -8.60 14.48
N SER A 228 -12.92 -8.54 14.89
CA SER A 228 -13.52 -9.44 15.89
C SER A 228 -13.43 -10.93 15.52
N TYR A 229 -13.38 -11.28 14.23
CA TYR A 229 -13.18 -12.66 13.81
C TYR A 229 -11.78 -13.16 14.13
N VAL A 230 -10.75 -12.32 13.90
CA VAL A 230 -9.37 -12.69 14.23
C VAL A 230 -9.20 -12.77 15.75
N GLU A 231 -9.81 -11.86 16.53
CA GLU A 231 -9.84 -11.97 17.99
C GLU A 231 -10.44 -13.31 18.44
N ARG A 232 -11.59 -13.69 17.90
CA ARG A 232 -12.24 -14.99 18.21
C ARG A 232 -11.38 -16.18 17.78
N LEU A 233 -10.71 -16.09 16.65
CA LEU A 233 -9.78 -17.13 16.18
C LEU A 233 -8.63 -17.33 17.16
N VAL A 234 -8.06 -16.26 17.67
CA VAL A 234 -6.94 -16.28 18.63
C VAL A 234 -7.39 -16.79 20.00
N LEU A 235 -8.62 -16.47 20.40
CA LEU A 235 -9.22 -16.88 21.68
C LEU A 235 -9.87 -18.28 21.62
N ALA A 236 -9.84 -18.95 20.48
CA ALA A 236 -10.42 -20.27 20.32
C ALA A 236 -9.77 -21.29 21.28
N GLU A 237 -10.58 -21.92 22.11
CA GLU A 237 -10.12 -22.86 23.17
C GLU A 237 -9.66 -24.21 22.61
N ASN A 238 -10.14 -24.57 21.41
CA ASN A 238 -9.84 -25.84 20.76
C ASN A 238 -9.99 -25.72 19.23
N GLU A 239 -9.53 -26.74 18.51
CA GLU A 239 -9.56 -26.78 17.06
C GLU A 239 -10.99 -26.73 16.45
N ASP A 240 -12.01 -27.21 17.13
CA ASP A 240 -13.40 -27.19 16.62
C ASP A 240 -13.94 -25.76 16.61
N VAL A 241 -13.71 -25.01 17.69
CA VAL A 241 -14.05 -23.58 17.77
C VAL A 241 -13.25 -22.79 16.74
N GLN A 242 -11.96 -23.09 16.61
CA GLN A 242 -11.10 -22.46 15.60
C GLN A 242 -11.65 -22.67 14.18
N ARG A 243 -11.99 -23.91 13.83
CA ARG A 243 -12.60 -24.26 12.53
C ARG A 243 -13.94 -23.54 12.31
N SER A 244 -14.77 -23.43 13.34
CA SER A 244 -16.05 -22.71 13.25
C SER A 244 -15.84 -21.23 12.92
N VAL A 245 -14.92 -20.55 13.59
CA VAL A 245 -14.62 -19.14 13.34
C VAL A 245 -14.04 -18.94 11.92
N ILE A 246 -13.14 -19.81 11.49
CA ILE A 246 -12.58 -19.78 10.14
C ILE A 246 -13.69 -19.96 9.09
N ALA A 247 -14.65 -20.85 9.32
CA ALA A 247 -15.77 -21.05 8.41
C ALA A 247 -16.68 -19.81 8.31
N GLU A 248 -16.84 -19.04 9.38
CA GLU A 248 -17.58 -17.77 9.35
C GLU A 248 -16.84 -16.66 8.56
N MET A 249 -15.51 -16.73 8.47
CA MET A 249 -14.70 -15.77 7.70
C MET A 249 -14.79 -16.00 6.18
N GLU A 250 -15.00 -17.23 5.75
CA GLU A 250 -15.01 -17.63 4.32
C GLU A 250 -15.99 -16.84 3.45
N PRO A 251 -17.30 -16.69 3.79
CA PRO A 251 -18.23 -15.95 2.97
C PRO A 251 -17.89 -14.45 2.85
N LEU A 252 -17.27 -13.87 3.87
CA LEU A 252 -16.86 -12.47 3.86
C LEU A 252 -15.72 -12.25 2.85
N GLN A 253 -14.71 -13.10 2.91
CA GLN A 253 -13.57 -13.01 2.02
C GLN A 253 -13.94 -13.38 0.57
N ARG A 254 -14.85 -14.35 0.40
CA ARG A 254 -15.42 -14.67 -0.91
C ARG A 254 -16.10 -13.48 -1.57
N ALA A 255 -16.89 -12.70 -0.82
CA ALA A 255 -17.54 -11.50 -1.34
C ALA A 255 -16.52 -10.43 -1.80
N ASP A 256 -15.45 -10.24 -1.04
CA ASP A 256 -14.37 -9.33 -1.41
C ASP A 256 -13.68 -9.78 -2.71
N PHE A 257 -13.35 -11.06 -2.83
CA PHE A 257 -12.74 -11.62 -4.04
C PHE A 257 -13.65 -11.54 -5.27
N VAL A 258 -14.96 -11.76 -5.10
CA VAL A 258 -15.94 -11.57 -6.19
C VAL A 258 -15.87 -10.13 -6.70
N GLY A 259 -15.91 -9.15 -5.81
CA GLY A 259 -15.86 -7.74 -6.18
C GLY A 259 -14.60 -7.38 -6.95
N ILE A 260 -13.41 -7.79 -6.46
CA ILE A 260 -12.12 -7.49 -7.10
C ILE A 260 -12.02 -8.20 -8.46
N MET A 261 -12.38 -9.47 -8.56
CA MET A 261 -12.32 -10.22 -9.82
C MET A 261 -13.32 -9.70 -10.87
N MET A 262 -14.49 -9.23 -10.46
CA MET A 262 -15.43 -8.56 -11.37
C MET A 262 -14.85 -7.26 -11.89
N ALA A 263 -14.27 -6.43 -11.02
CA ALA A 263 -13.62 -5.17 -11.39
C ALA A 263 -12.48 -5.39 -12.41
N MET A 264 -11.75 -6.50 -12.27
CA MET A 264 -10.61 -6.87 -13.11
C MET A 264 -10.90 -7.97 -14.13
N SER A 265 -12.17 -8.16 -14.51
CA SER A 265 -12.53 -9.18 -15.51
C SER A 265 -11.66 -9.11 -16.79
N GLY A 266 -11.08 -10.25 -17.18
CA GLY A 266 -10.13 -10.40 -18.28
C GLY A 266 -8.67 -10.05 -17.92
N LEU A 267 -8.40 -9.67 -16.67
CA LEU A 267 -7.07 -9.28 -16.21
C LEU A 267 -6.63 -10.12 -14.99
N PRO A 268 -5.31 -10.38 -14.83
CA PRO A 268 -4.81 -11.16 -13.71
C PRO A 268 -5.00 -10.45 -12.35
N VAL A 269 -5.34 -11.25 -11.33
CA VAL A 269 -5.52 -10.79 -9.96
C VAL A 269 -4.70 -11.68 -9.03
N THR A 270 -3.56 -11.17 -8.56
CA THR A 270 -2.67 -11.89 -7.65
C THR A 270 -3.12 -11.65 -6.20
N ILE A 271 -3.60 -12.71 -5.57
CA ILE A 271 -4.06 -12.72 -4.18
C ILE A 271 -2.95 -13.26 -3.28
N ARG A 272 -2.41 -12.41 -2.42
CA ARG A 272 -1.46 -12.83 -1.38
C ARG A 272 -2.24 -13.43 -0.21
N LEU A 273 -1.90 -14.67 0.18
CA LEU A 273 -2.46 -15.28 1.38
C LEU A 273 -2.00 -14.50 2.62
N LEU A 274 -2.74 -14.65 3.72
CA LEU A 274 -2.56 -13.86 4.94
C LEU A 274 -1.10 -13.85 5.39
N ASP A 275 -0.52 -12.67 5.54
CA ASP A 275 0.89 -12.50 5.85
C ASP A 275 1.17 -12.07 7.29
N PRO A 276 0.55 -11.01 7.87
CA PRO A 276 0.93 -10.52 9.18
C PRO A 276 0.69 -11.52 10.32
N PRO A 277 1.45 -11.44 11.41
CA PRO A 277 1.16 -12.19 12.63
C PRO A 277 -0.24 -11.88 13.17
N LEU A 278 -0.91 -12.88 13.73
CA LEU A 278 -2.28 -12.71 14.22
C LEU A 278 -2.42 -11.64 15.32
N HIS A 279 -1.38 -11.40 16.11
CA HIS A 279 -1.43 -10.39 17.17
C HIS A 279 -1.52 -8.94 16.64
N GLU A 280 -1.14 -8.65 15.40
CA GLU A 280 -1.32 -7.32 14.80
C GLU A 280 -2.80 -6.95 14.60
N PHE A 281 -3.67 -7.93 14.56
CA PHE A 281 -5.12 -7.71 14.53
C PHE A 281 -5.72 -7.52 15.93
N LEU A 282 -4.93 -7.65 16.99
CA LEU A 282 -5.40 -7.54 18.37
C LEU A 282 -5.13 -6.13 18.92
N PRO A 283 -5.84 -5.71 19.99
CA PRO A 283 -5.50 -4.47 20.68
C PRO A 283 -4.04 -4.47 21.15
N SER A 284 -3.43 -3.30 21.18
CA SER A 284 -2.06 -3.12 21.67
C SER A 284 -1.90 -3.65 23.10
N LEU A 285 -0.79 -4.35 23.37
CA LEU A 285 -0.46 -4.83 24.72
C LEU A 285 -0.42 -3.68 25.73
N VAL A 286 0.07 -2.51 25.32
CA VAL A 286 0.14 -1.31 26.17
C VAL A 286 -1.27 -0.83 26.56
N VAL A 287 -2.19 -0.77 25.59
CA VAL A 287 -3.60 -0.38 25.84
C VAL A 287 -4.25 -1.35 26.82
N LEU A 288 -4.16 -2.65 26.55
CA LEU A 288 -4.74 -3.68 27.42
C LEU A 288 -4.12 -3.68 28.84
N SER A 289 -2.78 -3.52 28.94
CA SER A 289 -2.09 -3.42 30.24
C SER A 289 -2.56 -2.20 31.03
N THR A 290 -2.76 -1.06 30.35
CA THR A 290 -3.23 0.18 30.97
C THR A 290 -4.68 0.03 31.46
N GLU A 291 -5.54 -0.58 30.67
CA GLU A 291 -6.93 -0.85 31.04
C GLU A 291 -7.03 -1.82 32.22
N MET A 292 -6.22 -2.88 32.22
CA MET A 292 -6.11 -3.83 33.32
C MET A 292 -5.65 -3.15 34.62
N ALA A 293 -4.56 -2.37 34.56
CA ALA A 293 -4.03 -1.64 35.71
C ALA A 293 -5.03 -0.59 36.24
N ARG A 294 -5.74 0.09 35.35
CA ARG A 294 -6.80 1.04 35.73
C ARG A 294 -7.94 0.34 36.44
N ALA A 295 -8.43 -0.77 35.91
CA ALA A 295 -9.52 -1.54 36.52
C ALA A 295 -9.10 -2.05 37.92
N GLU A 296 -7.88 -2.55 38.07
CA GLU A 296 -7.34 -2.94 39.39
C GLU A 296 -7.28 -1.77 40.38
N ALA A 297 -6.77 -0.60 39.94
CA ALA A 297 -6.68 0.60 40.78
C ALA A 297 -8.05 1.14 41.22
N LEU A 298 -9.09 0.97 40.41
CA LEU A 298 -10.46 1.40 40.70
C LEU A 298 -11.32 0.30 41.35
N ASN A 299 -10.78 -0.88 41.59
CA ASN A 299 -11.51 -2.08 42.03
C ASN A 299 -12.69 -2.40 41.09
N GLU A 300 -12.55 -2.16 39.79
CA GLU A 300 -13.51 -2.52 38.76
C GLU A 300 -13.29 -3.99 38.33
N GLU A 301 -14.38 -4.71 38.05
CA GLU A 301 -14.28 -6.09 37.59
C GLU A 301 -13.92 -6.12 36.09
N VAL A 302 -12.76 -6.70 35.76
CA VAL A 302 -12.37 -6.95 34.37
C VAL A 302 -13.16 -8.12 33.80
N SER A 303 -13.70 -7.95 32.59
CA SER A 303 -14.46 -9.03 31.94
C SER A 303 -13.60 -10.27 31.72
N PRO A 304 -14.18 -11.49 31.77
CA PRO A 304 -13.44 -12.72 31.44
C PRO A 304 -12.84 -12.68 30.02
N ARG A 305 -13.53 -12.03 29.06
CA ARG A 305 -13.05 -11.84 27.69
C ARG A 305 -11.77 -10.99 27.66
N ASP A 306 -11.76 -9.85 28.36
CA ASP A 306 -10.62 -8.93 28.33
C ASP A 306 -9.41 -9.54 29.01
N ARG A 307 -9.60 -10.34 30.07
CA ARG A 307 -8.52 -11.14 30.69
C ARG A 307 -7.96 -12.18 29.71
N ALA A 308 -8.84 -12.90 28.99
CA ALA A 308 -8.42 -13.89 28.02
C ALA A 308 -7.67 -13.23 26.85
N LEU A 309 -8.17 -12.07 26.38
CA LEU A 309 -7.54 -11.30 25.31
C LEU A 309 -6.16 -10.78 25.74
N PHE A 310 -6.03 -10.21 26.93
CA PHE A 310 -4.75 -9.80 27.49
C PHE A 310 -3.75 -10.95 27.58
N ALA A 311 -4.19 -12.11 28.09
CA ALA A 311 -3.35 -13.30 28.19
C ALA A 311 -2.92 -13.80 26.78
N ALA A 312 -3.82 -13.76 25.80
CA ALA A 312 -3.53 -14.16 24.42
C ALA A 312 -2.55 -13.20 23.74
N VAL A 313 -2.78 -11.89 23.86
CA VAL A 313 -1.88 -10.86 23.30
C VAL A 313 -0.49 -11.00 23.92
N ASN A 314 -0.40 -11.14 25.23
CA ASN A 314 0.89 -11.29 25.92
C ASN A 314 1.64 -12.58 25.50
N ARG A 315 0.91 -13.67 25.25
CA ARG A 315 1.49 -14.94 24.77
C ARG A 315 1.97 -14.85 23.32
N LEU A 316 1.24 -14.13 22.46
CA LEU A 316 1.53 -13.99 21.04
C LEU A 316 2.46 -12.82 20.72
N HIS A 317 2.74 -11.97 21.72
CA HIS A 317 3.63 -10.83 21.53
C HIS A 317 5.02 -11.32 21.12
N GLU A 318 5.49 -10.80 20.00
CA GLU A 318 6.81 -11.11 19.46
C GLU A 318 7.72 -9.88 19.61
N SER A 319 8.97 -10.11 19.97
CA SER A 319 9.97 -9.04 20.08
C SER A 319 10.27 -8.41 18.71
N ASN A 320 10.13 -9.17 17.63
CA ASN A 320 10.26 -8.70 16.25
C ASN A 320 9.24 -9.44 15.37
N PRO A 321 8.05 -8.85 15.15
CA PRO A 321 7.00 -9.45 14.34
C PRO A 321 7.41 -9.77 12.90
N MET A 322 8.34 -9.01 12.33
CA MET A 322 8.83 -9.25 10.97
C MET A 322 9.54 -10.60 10.81
N LEU A 323 10.18 -11.08 11.87
CA LEU A 323 10.96 -12.32 11.88
C LEU A 323 10.20 -13.49 12.53
N GLY A 324 8.97 -13.26 12.99
CA GLY A 324 8.18 -14.18 13.81
C GLY A 324 7.24 -15.10 13.01
N LEU A 325 6.11 -15.41 13.63
CA LEU A 325 5.08 -16.31 13.12
C LEU A 325 4.14 -15.57 12.17
N ARG A 326 4.53 -15.43 10.93
CA ARG A 326 3.76 -14.79 9.87
C ARG A 326 3.92 -15.54 8.53
N GLY A 327 3.10 -15.18 7.53
CA GLY A 327 3.21 -15.68 6.16
C GLY A 327 3.15 -17.21 6.06
N VAL A 328 4.07 -17.78 5.30
CA VAL A 328 4.18 -19.24 5.10
C VAL A 328 4.20 -20.02 6.42
N ARG A 329 4.85 -19.48 7.46
CA ARG A 329 4.97 -20.13 8.78
C ARG A 329 3.60 -20.26 9.45
N LEU A 330 2.79 -19.19 9.37
CA LEU A 330 1.41 -19.19 9.86
C LEU A 330 0.55 -20.20 9.08
N GLY A 331 0.68 -20.22 7.75
CA GLY A 331 -0.04 -21.17 6.89
C GLY A 331 0.33 -22.64 7.15
N ILE A 332 1.57 -22.92 7.56
CA ILE A 332 1.99 -24.28 7.94
C ILE A 332 1.44 -24.69 9.30
N LEU A 333 1.43 -23.77 10.28
CA LEU A 333 0.95 -24.07 11.64
C LEU A 333 -0.57 -24.02 11.78
N ILE A 334 -1.25 -23.22 10.97
CA ILE A 334 -2.72 -23.14 10.91
C ILE A 334 -3.17 -23.32 9.45
N PRO A 335 -3.01 -24.53 8.87
CA PRO A 335 -3.27 -24.74 7.44
C PRO A 335 -4.72 -24.50 7.06
N GLU A 336 -5.66 -24.67 7.98
CA GLU A 336 -7.09 -24.45 7.74
C GLU A 336 -7.40 -22.97 7.38
N LEU A 337 -6.61 -22.03 7.90
CA LEU A 337 -6.75 -20.61 7.56
C LEU A 337 -6.43 -20.38 6.06
N TYR A 338 -5.35 -20.93 5.54
CA TYR A 338 -4.99 -20.79 4.13
C TYR A 338 -5.92 -21.61 3.22
N LYS A 339 -6.36 -22.80 3.65
CA LYS A 339 -7.37 -23.58 2.93
C LYS A 339 -8.68 -22.79 2.80
N MET A 340 -9.13 -22.12 3.87
CA MET A 340 -10.32 -21.26 3.83
C MET A 340 -10.16 -20.13 2.82
N GLN A 341 -9.04 -19.43 2.81
CA GLN A 341 -8.77 -18.37 1.83
C GLN A 341 -8.85 -18.89 0.39
N VAL A 342 -8.27 -20.05 0.14
CA VAL A 342 -8.30 -20.70 -1.17
C VAL A 342 -9.70 -21.18 -1.53
N ARG A 343 -10.48 -21.75 -0.58
CA ARG A 343 -11.91 -22.08 -0.82
C ARG A 343 -12.72 -20.84 -1.19
N ALA A 344 -12.56 -19.76 -0.42
CA ALA A 344 -13.20 -18.48 -0.73
C ALA A 344 -12.86 -17.97 -2.14
N LEU A 345 -11.58 -18.06 -2.52
CA LEU A 345 -11.09 -17.64 -3.84
C LEU A 345 -11.69 -18.49 -4.97
N VAL A 346 -11.65 -19.82 -4.84
CA VAL A 346 -12.17 -20.73 -5.87
C VAL A 346 -13.69 -20.60 -6.00
N HIS A 347 -14.42 -20.48 -4.90
CA HIS A 347 -15.86 -20.22 -4.94
C HIS A 347 -16.20 -18.88 -5.56
N ALA A 348 -15.40 -17.83 -5.28
CA ALA A 348 -15.54 -16.53 -5.93
C ALA A 348 -15.27 -16.61 -7.44
N PHE A 349 -14.23 -17.34 -7.85
CA PHE A 349 -13.95 -17.61 -9.26
C PHE A 349 -15.13 -18.25 -9.98
N LEU A 350 -15.71 -19.31 -9.39
CA LEU A 350 -16.86 -20.02 -9.96
C LEU A 350 -18.10 -19.12 -10.07
N GLU A 351 -18.32 -18.28 -9.06
CA GLU A 351 -19.41 -17.30 -9.06
C GLU A 351 -19.25 -16.24 -10.16
N VAL A 352 -18.06 -15.64 -10.27
CA VAL A 352 -17.73 -14.62 -11.27
C VAL A 352 -17.82 -15.19 -12.69
N LYS A 353 -17.36 -16.43 -12.90
CA LYS A 353 -17.55 -17.16 -14.18
C LYS A 353 -19.03 -17.37 -14.51
N LYS A 354 -19.84 -17.76 -13.53
CA LYS A 354 -21.28 -17.95 -13.70
C LYS A 354 -21.99 -16.65 -14.04
N LEU A 355 -21.51 -15.52 -13.59
CA LEU A 355 -22.00 -14.17 -13.93
C LEU A 355 -21.57 -13.70 -15.34
N GLY A 356 -20.81 -14.52 -16.08
CA GLY A 356 -20.40 -14.22 -17.45
C GLY A 356 -19.10 -13.38 -17.56
N HIS A 357 -18.36 -13.21 -16.45
CA HIS A 357 -17.08 -12.53 -16.45
C HIS A 357 -15.92 -13.52 -16.69
N ASP A 358 -14.72 -12.96 -16.91
CA ASP A 358 -13.49 -13.73 -17.10
C ASP A 358 -12.48 -13.49 -15.96
N PRO A 359 -12.65 -14.14 -14.77
CA PRO A 359 -11.72 -14.01 -13.65
C PRO A 359 -10.41 -14.74 -13.95
N GLN A 360 -9.28 -14.11 -13.62
CA GLN A 360 -7.93 -14.67 -13.77
C GLN A 360 -7.17 -14.60 -12.44
N PRO A 361 -7.56 -15.37 -11.40
CA PRO A 361 -6.89 -15.35 -10.11
C PRO A 361 -5.53 -16.02 -10.16
N GLU A 362 -4.58 -15.49 -9.38
CA GLU A 362 -3.27 -16.05 -9.08
C GLU A 362 -3.11 -16.08 -7.56
N ILE A 363 -2.61 -17.17 -6.99
CA ILE A 363 -2.33 -17.30 -5.55
C ILE A 363 -0.86 -16.99 -5.31
N MET A 364 -0.55 -16.20 -4.28
CA MET A 364 0.82 -15.88 -3.89
C MET A 364 1.05 -16.22 -2.42
N ILE A 365 2.04 -17.10 -2.17
CA ILE A 365 2.45 -17.51 -0.82
C ILE A 365 3.53 -16.54 -0.32
N PRO A 366 3.30 -15.80 0.79
CA PRO A 366 4.26 -14.84 1.33
C PRO A 366 5.35 -15.50 2.18
N LEU A 367 6.48 -14.81 2.33
CA LEU A 367 7.57 -15.06 3.27
C LEU A 367 8.24 -16.43 3.16
N VAL A 368 8.15 -17.08 2.01
CA VAL A 368 8.79 -18.37 1.78
C VAL A 368 10.32 -18.22 1.84
N ALA A 369 10.96 -19.06 2.64
CA ALA A 369 12.41 -19.08 2.76
C ALA A 369 13.02 -20.42 2.30
N THR A 370 12.26 -21.51 2.28
CA THR A 370 12.73 -22.82 1.88
C THR A 370 11.80 -23.51 0.87
N GLN A 371 12.41 -24.34 0.01
CA GLN A 371 11.69 -25.19 -0.92
C GLN A 371 10.66 -26.09 -0.21
N ARG A 372 10.97 -26.59 0.99
CA ARG A 372 10.09 -27.51 1.73
C ARG A 372 8.84 -26.81 2.25
N GLU A 373 8.95 -25.55 2.70
CA GLU A 373 7.80 -24.74 3.08
C GLU A 373 6.85 -24.54 1.90
N LEU A 374 7.42 -24.17 0.74
CA LEU A 374 6.66 -23.93 -0.48
C LEU A 374 5.93 -25.20 -0.94
N LEU A 375 6.64 -26.31 -1.03
CA LEU A 375 6.09 -27.59 -1.48
C LEU A 375 4.96 -28.06 -0.58
N PHE A 376 5.16 -28.02 0.74
CA PHE A 376 4.15 -28.42 1.73
C PHE A 376 2.84 -27.63 1.58
N LEU A 377 2.93 -26.30 1.44
CA LEU A 377 1.73 -25.50 1.24
C LEU A 377 1.14 -25.67 -0.15
N ARG A 378 1.96 -25.73 -1.21
CA ARG A 378 1.47 -25.92 -2.56
C ARG A 378 0.63 -27.20 -2.68
N GLU A 379 1.14 -28.33 -2.20
CA GLU A 379 0.40 -29.61 -2.18
C GLU A 379 -0.92 -29.49 -1.40
N THR A 380 -0.88 -28.83 -0.23
CA THR A 380 -2.06 -28.60 0.62
C THR A 380 -3.13 -27.78 -0.10
N LEU A 381 -2.73 -26.73 -0.81
CA LEU A 381 -3.64 -25.82 -1.51
C LEU A 381 -4.17 -26.45 -2.81
N GLU A 382 -3.32 -27.12 -3.57
CA GLU A 382 -3.72 -27.83 -4.80
C GLU A 382 -4.74 -28.94 -4.52
N GLU A 383 -4.60 -29.66 -3.40
CA GLU A 383 -5.58 -30.65 -2.96
C GLU A 383 -6.96 -30.00 -2.70
N GLU A 384 -6.97 -28.84 -2.03
CA GLU A 384 -8.20 -28.10 -1.72
C GLU A 384 -8.87 -27.52 -2.97
N ILE A 385 -8.09 -26.92 -3.87
CA ILE A 385 -8.53 -26.43 -5.19
C ILE A 385 -9.14 -27.58 -5.99
N GLY A 386 -8.44 -28.69 -6.07
CA GLY A 386 -8.87 -29.87 -6.84
C GLY A 386 -10.21 -30.47 -6.36
N LYS A 387 -10.45 -30.49 -5.04
CA LYS A 387 -11.74 -30.94 -4.47
C LYS A 387 -12.92 -30.09 -4.98
N ILE A 388 -12.74 -28.77 -5.00
CA ILE A 388 -13.82 -27.84 -5.40
C ILE A 388 -14.06 -27.91 -6.92
N PHE A 389 -13.02 -27.87 -7.73
CA PHE A 389 -13.16 -27.94 -9.19
C PHE A 389 -13.75 -29.28 -9.65
N LYS A 390 -13.35 -30.40 -9.03
CA LYS A 390 -13.95 -31.70 -9.31
C LYS A 390 -15.46 -31.72 -9.07
N GLY A 391 -15.92 -31.03 -8.02
CA GLY A 391 -17.35 -30.87 -7.72
C GLY A 391 -18.09 -29.92 -8.68
N SER A 392 -17.41 -28.97 -9.27
CA SER A 392 -18.01 -27.95 -10.16
C SER A 392 -18.11 -28.38 -11.63
N GLY A 393 -17.36 -29.39 -12.06
CA GLY A 393 -17.25 -29.80 -13.46
C GLY A 393 -16.46 -28.83 -14.36
N ILE A 394 -15.80 -27.81 -13.78
CA ILE A 394 -14.95 -26.83 -14.49
C ILE A 394 -13.49 -27.28 -14.35
N ALA A 395 -12.78 -27.35 -15.46
CA ALA A 395 -11.33 -27.54 -15.47
C ALA A 395 -10.65 -26.16 -15.58
N TYR A 396 -9.98 -25.76 -14.51
CA TYR A 396 -9.17 -24.54 -14.47
C TYR A 396 -7.99 -24.73 -13.53
N GLU A 397 -6.84 -24.26 -13.94
CA GLU A 397 -5.61 -24.28 -13.16
C GLU A 397 -5.31 -22.87 -12.65
N ILE A 398 -5.30 -22.70 -11.33
CA ILE A 398 -4.95 -21.41 -10.70
C ILE A 398 -3.45 -21.40 -10.47
N PRO A 399 -2.69 -20.45 -11.07
CA PRO A 399 -1.26 -20.36 -10.83
C PRO A 399 -0.95 -20.08 -9.36
N ILE A 400 0.01 -20.84 -8.80
CA ILE A 400 0.51 -20.65 -7.43
C ILE A 400 1.94 -20.17 -7.48
N GLY A 401 2.14 -18.89 -7.14
CA GLY A 401 3.42 -18.23 -7.04
C GLY A 401 3.89 -18.03 -5.61
N THR A 402 5.08 -17.49 -5.47
CA THR A 402 5.61 -17.08 -4.16
C THR A 402 6.21 -15.69 -4.20
N MET A 403 6.20 -15.02 -3.03
CA MET A 403 6.90 -13.77 -2.84
C MET A 403 8.37 -14.02 -2.53
N ILE A 404 9.26 -13.39 -3.28
CA ILE A 404 10.70 -13.35 -2.98
C ILE A 404 10.95 -12.07 -2.20
N GLU A 405 11.06 -12.21 -0.89
CA GLU A 405 11.15 -11.08 0.03
C GLU A 405 12.12 -11.30 1.20
N THR A 406 12.81 -12.45 1.19
CA THR A 406 13.92 -12.72 2.10
C THR A 406 15.22 -12.89 1.30
N PRO A 407 16.38 -12.43 1.82
CA PRO A 407 17.66 -12.64 1.15
C PRO A 407 17.93 -14.12 0.84
N ARG A 408 17.51 -15.03 1.75
CA ARG A 408 17.65 -16.47 1.54
C ARG A 408 16.84 -16.96 0.34
N ALA A 409 15.59 -16.53 0.19
CA ALA A 409 14.77 -16.89 -0.96
C ALA A 409 15.39 -16.40 -2.27
N ALA A 410 15.92 -15.17 -2.28
CA ALA A 410 16.55 -14.60 -3.46
C ALA A 410 17.78 -15.42 -3.95
N ILE A 411 18.68 -15.80 -3.03
CA ILE A 411 19.89 -16.56 -3.40
C ILE A 411 19.65 -18.06 -3.64
N THR A 412 18.46 -18.58 -3.37
CA THR A 412 18.05 -19.96 -3.61
C THR A 412 16.81 -20.05 -4.50
N ALA A 413 16.60 -19.05 -5.36
CA ALA A 413 15.41 -18.92 -6.20
C ALA A 413 15.27 -20.07 -7.20
N ASP A 414 16.38 -20.68 -7.65
CA ASP A 414 16.37 -21.90 -8.46
C ASP A 414 15.62 -23.05 -7.78
N ARG A 415 15.83 -23.24 -6.49
CA ARG A 415 15.18 -24.31 -5.72
C ARG A 415 13.69 -24.05 -5.50
N LEU A 416 13.30 -22.78 -5.38
CA LEU A 416 11.90 -22.38 -5.25
C LEU A 416 11.18 -22.47 -6.60
N GLY A 417 11.84 -22.03 -7.68
CA GLY A 417 11.27 -21.92 -9.01
C GLY A 417 10.79 -23.25 -9.63
N VAL A 418 11.33 -24.39 -9.20
CA VAL A 418 10.85 -25.72 -9.65
C VAL A 418 9.48 -26.09 -9.06
N HIS A 419 9.03 -25.37 -8.03
CA HIS A 419 7.78 -25.66 -7.32
C HIS A 419 6.81 -24.48 -7.33
N THR A 420 6.97 -23.52 -8.26
CA THR A 420 6.09 -22.35 -8.34
C THR A 420 5.94 -21.87 -9.78
N ASP A 421 4.84 -21.19 -10.05
CA ASP A 421 4.49 -20.76 -11.41
C ASP A 421 5.05 -19.36 -11.72
N PHE A 422 5.25 -18.53 -10.69
CA PHE A 422 5.79 -17.18 -10.82
C PHE A 422 6.46 -16.70 -9.52
N PHE A 423 7.30 -15.69 -9.65
CA PHE A 423 7.80 -14.90 -8.52
C PHE A 423 7.26 -13.48 -8.55
N SER A 424 6.95 -12.95 -7.37
CA SER A 424 6.74 -11.53 -7.16
C SER A 424 7.72 -11.04 -6.08
N PHE A 425 8.50 -10.02 -6.39
CA PHE A 425 9.48 -9.48 -5.44
C PHE A 425 8.80 -8.55 -4.44
N GLY A 426 8.83 -8.91 -3.15
CA GLY A 426 8.37 -8.09 -2.04
C GLY A 426 9.51 -7.20 -1.54
N THR A 427 9.80 -6.12 -2.26
CA THR A 427 10.98 -5.30 -1.98
C THR A 427 10.92 -4.54 -0.66
N ASN A 428 9.76 -4.38 -0.03
CA ASN A 428 9.66 -3.79 1.30
C ASN A 428 10.40 -4.66 2.33
N ASP A 429 9.98 -5.92 2.47
CA ASP A 429 10.61 -6.87 3.39
C ASP A 429 12.06 -7.21 2.97
N LEU A 430 12.30 -7.37 1.68
CA LEU A 430 13.65 -7.65 1.17
C LEU A 430 14.63 -6.51 1.50
N THR A 431 14.20 -5.25 1.42
CA THR A 431 15.00 -4.09 1.82
C THR A 431 15.27 -4.10 3.31
N GLN A 432 14.21 -4.27 4.14
CA GLN A 432 14.36 -4.31 5.59
C GLN A 432 15.34 -5.39 6.04
N LEU A 433 15.20 -6.60 5.50
CA LEU A 433 16.06 -7.74 5.87
C LEU A 433 17.51 -7.61 5.34
N THR A 434 17.69 -6.96 4.19
CA THR A 434 19.03 -6.77 3.61
C THR A 434 19.80 -5.69 4.36
N TRP A 435 19.14 -4.58 4.70
CA TRP A 435 19.72 -3.48 5.47
C TRP A 435 19.74 -3.73 6.97
N ALA A 436 19.04 -4.75 7.47
CA ALA A 436 18.76 -4.94 8.89
C ALA A 436 18.08 -3.71 9.52
N PHE A 437 17.20 -3.05 8.76
CA PHE A 437 16.42 -1.89 9.17
C PHE A 437 14.97 -2.29 9.40
N SER A 438 14.40 -1.91 10.54
CA SER A 438 12.95 -1.85 10.72
C SER A 438 12.47 -0.51 10.20
N ARG A 439 11.66 -0.48 9.15
CA ARG A 439 11.23 0.75 8.49
C ARG A 439 10.64 1.76 9.46
N ASP A 440 9.67 1.29 10.27
CA ASP A 440 8.93 2.14 11.20
C ASP A 440 9.84 2.75 12.28
N ASP A 441 10.85 2.00 12.70
CA ASP A 441 11.81 2.47 13.69
C ASP A 441 12.82 3.45 13.09
N VAL A 442 13.40 3.13 11.92
CA VAL A 442 14.51 3.93 11.38
C VAL A 442 14.05 5.23 10.75
N GLU A 443 12.88 5.25 10.08
CA GLU A 443 12.32 6.46 9.47
C GLU A 443 11.99 7.54 10.51
N SER A 444 11.59 7.12 11.72
CA SER A 444 11.30 8.02 12.83
C SER A 444 12.53 8.38 13.69
N THR A 445 13.66 7.69 13.55
CA THR A 445 14.83 7.86 14.41
C THR A 445 16.06 8.39 13.65
N PHE A 446 16.91 7.53 13.12
CA PHE A 446 18.21 7.92 12.60
C PHE A 446 18.27 8.12 11.08
N LEU A 447 17.37 7.54 10.30
CA LEU A 447 17.42 7.57 8.85
C LEU A 447 17.42 9.03 8.28
N PRO A 448 16.59 9.97 8.79
CA PRO A 448 16.67 11.36 8.35
C PRO A 448 18.06 11.95 8.55
N ARG A 449 18.70 11.65 9.69
CA ARG A 449 20.06 12.15 9.96
C ARG A 449 21.12 11.50 9.06
N TYR A 450 20.94 10.24 8.66
CA TYR A 450 21.83 9.58 7.70
C TYR A 450 21.75 10.23 6.32
N LEU A 451 20.56 10.64 5.90
CA LEU A 451 20.34 11.36 4.65
C LEU A 451 20.93 12.77 4.71
N ASP A 452 20.73 13.51 5.80
CA ASP A 452 21.33 14.85 6.01
C ASP A 452 22.88 14.83 6.02
N LEU A 453 23.45 13.74 6.53
CA LEU A 453 24.91 13.54 6.56
C LEU A 453 25.45 12.92 5.26
N GLU A 454 24.59 12.71 4.26
CA GLU A 454 24.95 12.08 2.98
C GLU A 454 25.57 10.68 3.14
N LEU A 455 25.31 9.97 4.26
CA LEU A 455 25.71 8.58 4.47
C LEU A 455 24.92 7.62 3.58
N LEU A 456 23.69 8.01 3.24
CA LEU A 456 22.84 7.36 2.25
C LEU A 456 22.49 8.41 1.18
N PRO A 457 22.58 8.06 -0.11
CA PRO A 457 22.25 8.98 -1.19
C PRO A 457 20.74 9.24 -1.34
N PHE A 458 19.91 8.34 -0.80
CA PHE A 458 18.45 8.41 -0.80
C PHE A 458 17.86 7.42 0.23
N ASN A 459 16.58 7.56 0.53
CA ASN A 459 15.85 6.62 1.38
C ASN A 459 15.68 5.27 0.65
N PRO A 460 16.23 4.15 1.18
CA PRO A 460 16.14 2.85 0.54
C PRO A 460 14.73 2.26 0.53
N PHE A 461 13.77 2.86 1.25
CA PHE A 461 12.36 2.49 1.22
C PHE A 461 11.55 3.27 0.16
N GLU A 462 12.08 4.37 -0.36
CA GLU A 462 11.48 5.14 -1.46
C GLU A 462 12.00 4.70 -2.83
N SER A 463 13.32 4.61 -2.97
CA SER A 463 13.98 4.14 -4.20
C SER A 463 14.84 2.92 -3.89
N LEU A 464 14.87 1.97 -4.82
CA LEU A 464 15.58 0.71 -4.64
C LEU A 464 17.10 0.92 -4.48
N ASP A 465 17.68 0.28 -3.48
CA ASP A 465 19.12 0.11 -3.35
C ASP A 465 19.62 -0.92 -4.40
N GLU A 466 20.07 -0.41 -5.53
CA GLU A 466 20.58 -1.26 -6.62
C GLU A 466 21.85 -2.01 -6.25
N ALA A 467 22.69 -1.44 -5.36
CA ALA A 467 23.99 -1.98 -4.98
C ALA A 467 23.89 -3.18 -4.00
N GLY A 468 22.85 -3.22 -3.17
CA GLY A 468 22.61 -4.31 -2.22
C GLY A 468 21.40 -5.15 -2.62
N VAL A 469 20.20 -4.60 -2.44
CA VAL A 469 18.94 -5.28 -2.76
C VAL A 469 18.85 -5.65 -4.24
N GLY A 470 19.33 -4.77 -5.12
CA GLY A 470 19.36 -5.00 -6.57
C GLY A 470 20.20 -6.20 -6.98
N ILE A 471 21.29 -6.51 -6.27
CA ILE A 471 22.10 -7.73 -6.51
C ILE A 471 21.29 -8.99 -6.17
N LEU A 472 20.53 -8.98 -5.08
CA LEU A 472 19.67 -10.10 -4.71
C LEU A 472 18.56 -10.31 -5.75
N LEU A 473 17.95 -9.23 -6.22
CA LEU A 473 16.95 -9.28 -7.31
C LEU A 473 17.55 -9.89 -8.58
N ARG A 474 18.70 -9.40 -9.04
CA ARG A 474 19.39 -9.92 -10.22
C ARG A 474 19.71 -11.41 -10.08
N THR A 475 20.26 -11.81 -8.93
CA THR A 475 20.56 -13.20 -8.64
C THR A 475 19.30 -14.08 -8.76
N ALA A 476 18.19 -13.65 -8.16
CA ALA A 476 16.94 -14.40 -8.22
C ALA A 476 16.36 -14.47 -9.65
N VAL A 477 16.45 -13.38 -10.41
CA VAL A 477 16.02 -13.34 -11.82
C VAL A 477 16.84 -14.31 -12.67
N ASP A 478 18.17 -14.25 -12.55
CA ASP A 478 19.07 -15.13 -13.32
C ASP A 478 18.81 -16.61 -12.99
N LEU A 479 18.65 -16.95 -11.72
CA LEU A 479 18.33 -18.31 -11.27
C LEU A 479 16.97 -18.78 -11.81
N ALA A 480 15.94 -17.93 -11.75
CA ALA A 480 14.61 -18.26 -12.25
C ALA A 480 14.58 -18.43 -13.78
N ARG A 481 15.19 -17.49 -14.52
CA ARG A 481 15.29 -17.55 -15.99
C ARG A 481 16.18 -18.71 -16.46
N GLY A 482 17.13 -19.12 -15.65
CA GLY A 482 17.93 -20.35 -15.89
C GLY A 482 17.10 -21.64 -15.85
N LEU A 483 16.00 -21.68 -15.11
CA LEU A 483 15.06 -22.81 -15.09
C LEU A 483 14.13 -22.79 -16.31
N ARG A 484 13.53 -21.63 -16.59
CA ARG A 484 12.62 -21.38 -17.71
C ARG A 484 12.82 -19.96 -18.22
N SER A 485 13.10 -19.81 -19.49
CA SER A 485 13.31 -18.47 -20.09
C SER A 485 12.08 -17.56 -20.00
N ASP A 486 10.88 -18.14 -19.93
CA ASP A 486 9.58 -17.49 -19.82
C ASP A 486 9.04 -17.45 -18.38
N PHE A 487 9.88 -17.75 -17.37
CA PHE A 487 9.46 -17.72 -15.96
C PHE A 487 8.92 -16.34 -15.60
N LYS A 488 7.67 -16.25 -15.17
CA LYS A 488 6.99 -15.00 -14.87
C LYS A 488 7.55 -14.34 -13.62
N LEU A 489 8.01 -13.10 -13.77
CA LEU A 489 8.68 -12.31 -12.74
C LEU A 489 8.06 -10.93 -12.62
N GLY A 490 7.64 -10.56 -11.43
CA GLY A 490 7.09 -9.23 -11.17
C GLY A 490 7.55 -8.65 -9.85
N ILE A 491 7.15 -7.42 -9.59
CA ILE A 491 7.41 -6.72 -8.33
C ILE A 491 6.12 -6.13 -7.79
N CYS A 492 5.93 -6.20 -6.49
CA CYS A 492 4.75 -5.65 -5.81
C CYS A 492 5.08 -4.76 -4.60
N GLY A 493 6.35 -4.59 -4.25
CA GLY A 493 6.78 -3.62 -3.25
C GLY A 493 6.56 -2.17 -3.70
N GLU A 494 6.68 -1.22 -2.79
CA GLU A 494 6.44 0.20 -3.07
C GLU A 494 7.34 0.78 -4.16
N HIS A 495 8.54 0.21 -4.34
CA HIS A 495 9.48 0.54 -5.42
C HIS A 495 8.89 0.32 -6.82
N GLY A 496 7.83 -0.50 -6.96
CA GLY A 496 7.13 -0.71 -8.23
C GLY A 496 6.49 0.55 -8.82
N GLY A 497 6.33 1.59 -8.02
CA GLY A 497 5.84 2.91 -8.45
C GLY A 497 6.91 4.01 -8.48
N ASP A 498 8.16 3.70 -8.10
CA ASP A 498 9.25 4.67 -8.11
C ASP A 498 9.90 4.79 -9.50
N PRO A 499 10.00 6.01 -10.07
CA PRO A 499 10.56 6.23 -11.40
C PRO A 499 11.95 5.63 -11.61
N ARG A 500 12.86 5.76 -10.66
CA ARG A 500 14.23 5.22 -10.76
C ARG A 500 14.24 3.70 -10.73
N SER A 501 13.50 3.12 -9.79
CA SER A 501 13.42 1.68 -9.59
C SER A 501 12.79 0.97 -10.80
N ILE A 502 11.81 1.59 -11.48
CA ILE A 502 11.18 1.05 -12.70
C ILE A 502 12.20 0.85 -13.81
N HIS A 503 13.14 1.80 -14.01
CA HIS A 503 14.21 1.64 -15.00
C HIS A 503 15.11 0.44 -14.69
N PHE A 504 15.46 0.26 -13.41
CA PHE A 504 16.22 -0.90 -12.97
C PHE A 504 15.45 -2.22 -13.21
N PHE A 505 14.16 -2.27 -12.89
CA PHE A 505 13.32 -3.47 -13.12
C PHE A 505 13.18 -3.79 -14.60
N ASN A 506 13.11 -2.77 -15.47
CA ASN A 506 13.13 -2.98 -16.91
C ASN A 506 14.46 -3.60 -17.35
N SER A 507 15.59 -3.11 -16.86
CA SER A 507 16.92 -3.65 -17.19
C SER A 507 17.14 -5.08 -16.72
N LEU A 508 16.47 -5.50 -15.62
CA LEU A 508 16.48 -6.88 -15.14
C LEU A 508 15.62 -7.83 -15.97
N GLY A 509 14.79 -7.34 -16.88
CA GLY A 509 13.90 -8.17 -17.65
C GLY A 509 12.66 -8.67 -16.90
N LEU A 510 12.18 -7.94 -15.87
CA LEU A 510 10.91 -8.29 -15.21
C LEU A 510 9.73 -8.16 -16.17
N ASP A 511 8.66 -8.90 -15.93
CA ASP A 511 7.47 -8.91 -16.78
C ASP A 511 6.47 -7.82 -16.39
N TYR A 512 6.39 -7.48 -15.08
CA TYR A 512 5.50 -6.43 -14.60
C TYR A 512 6.01 -5.73 -13.35
N VAL A 513 5.55 -4.49 -13.17
CA VAL A 513 5.62 -3.75 -11.91
C VAL A 513 4.21 -3.56 -11.38
N SER A 514 4.06 -3.51 -10.04
CA SER A 514 2.78 -3.26 -9.38
C SER A 514 2.94 -2.15 -8.34
N CYS A 515 2.01 -1.19 -8.36
CA CYS A 515 2.06 0.01 -7.51
C CYS A 515 0.67 0.44 -7.06
N SER A 516 0.60 1.41 -6.15
CA SER A 516 -0.69 1.98 -5.74
C SER A 516 -1.45 2.58 -6.93
N PRO A 517 -2.80 2.63 -6.91
CA PRO A 517 -3.60 3.13 -8.04
C PRO A 517 -3.14 4.50 -8.54
N PHE A 518 -2.85 5.44 -7.64
CA PHE A 518 -2.39 6.79 -8.02
C PHE A 518 -1.08 6.79 -8.82
N ARG A 519 -0.20 5.82 -8.59
CA ARG A 519 1.09 5.70 -9.29
C ARG A 519 1.01 4.98 -10.65
N VAL A 520 -0.12 4.38 -11.00
CA VAL A 520 -0.29 3.65 -12.27
C VAL A 520 0.06 4.49 -13.50
N PRO A 521 -0.44 5.73 -13.68
CA PRO A 521 -0.07 6.55 -14.84
C PRO A 521 1.43 6.88 -14.89
N ILE A 522 2.05 7.10 -13.72
CA ILE A 522 3.48 7.36 -13.58
C ILE A 522 4.30 6.14 -13.99
N ALA A 523 3.89 4.96 -13.52
CA ALA A 523 4.55 3.70 -13.84
C ALA A 523 4.42 3.34 -15.34
N ARG A 524 3.28 3.64 -15.98
CA ARG A 524 3.10 3.50 -17.43
C ARG A 524 4.08 4.39 -18.21
N LEU A 525 4.18 5.66 -17.83
CA LEU A 525 5.10 6.61 -18.43
C LEU A 525 6.56 6.15 -18.29
N GLU A 526 6.99 5.80 -17.06
CA GLU A 526 8.38 5.44 -16.78
C GLU A 526 8.77 4.08 -17.39
N SER A 527 7.83 3.13 -17.45
CA SER A 527 8.05 1.87 -18.16
C SER A 527 8.28 2.08 -19.66
N GLY A 528 7.55 3.03 -20.28
CA GLY A 528 7.78 3.43 -21.67
C GLY A 528 9.13 4.12 -21.85
N ARG A 529 9.49 5.04 -20.96
CA ARG A 529 10.80 5.72 -20.96
C ARG A 529 11.96 4.75 -20.83
N ALA A 530 11.84 3.78 -19.93
CA ALA A 530 12.84 2.74 -19.75
C ALA A 530 13.06 1.91 -21.00
N SER A 531 11.99 1.57 -21.73
CA SER A 531 12.08 0.77 -22.96
C SER A 531 12.66 1.53 -24.16
N VAL A 532 12.50 2.86 -24.23
CA VAL A 532 13.08 3.68 -25.30
C VAL A 532 14.57 3.98 -25.07
N LYS A 533 15.02 3.92 -23.81
CA LYS A 533 16.44 4.15 -23.46
C LYS A 533 17.34 2.95 -23.79
N ASP A 534 16.77 1.78 -23.83
CA ASP A 534 17.46 0.52 -24.15
C ASP A 534 17.47 0.30 -25.69
#